data_a1e914a0de01b535ad65bb011462c818
#
_entry.id   a1e914a0de01b535ad65bb011462c818
#
_cell.length_a   1.000
_cell.length_b   1.000
_cell.length_c   1.000
_cell.angle_alpha   90.00
_cell.angle_beta   90.00
_cell.angle_gamma   90.00
#
_symmetry.space_group_name_H-M   'P 1'
#
loop_
_entity.id
_entity.type
_entity.pdbx_description
1 polymer ?
#
loop_
_entity_poly.entity_id
_entity_poly.type
_entity_poly.pdbx_seq_one_letter_code
_entity_poly.pdbx_strand_id
1 'polypeptide(L)'
;MLLACLSSSAFAAERNNPIDPWTYQSLLGRGMDVDWCKTRQGMETYDRQIVENFRDMGLSHVRIRVKDDADEQLFSVLDRVIDDCLDCGVIPVLAYQADDMKNQPTQKNIDRVADWWQTVAERYRDKSYRLSFDLVIEVTNALNDKPELLNDIYEQLVSVVRKSNHDRILMIS
;
A
#
# COMPACT_ATOMS: atom_id res chain seq x y z
N MET A 1 -11.68 18.53 -35.08
CA MET A 1 -10.53 17.90 -34.37
C MET A 1 -10.48 18.47 -32.95
N LEU A 2 -11.50 18.19 -32.09
CA LEU A 2 -11.65 18.79 -30.75
C LEU A 2 -12.27 17.83 -29.70
N LEU A 3 -12.08 16.50 -29.87
CA LEU A 3 -12.68 15.50 -28.94
C LEU A 3 -11.68 14.73 -28.07
N ALA A 4 -10.38 14.99 -28.16
CA ALA A 4 -9.36 14.18 -27.47
C ALA A 4 -8.86 14.76 -26.13
N CYS A 5 -9.17 16.02 -25.79
CA CYS A 5 -8.66 16.64 -24.56
C CYS A 5 -9.59 16.56 -23.33
N LEU A 6 -10.86 16.19 -23.50
CA LEU A 6 -11.81 16.10 -22.38
C LEU A 6 -11.74 14.79 -21.60
N SER A 7 -11.21 13.70 -22.18
CA SER A 7 -11.12 12.40 -21.50
C SER A 7 -9.98 12.33 -20.47
N SER A 8 -8.89 13.06 -20.70
CA SER A 8 -7.71 12.99 -19.82
C SER A 8 -7.90 13.71 -18.49
N SER A 9 -8.58 14.85 -18.48
CA SER A 9 -8.83 15.64 -17.26
C SER A 9 -9.95 15.04 -16.39
N ALA A 10 -10.97 14.43 -16.99
CA ALA A 10 -12.03 13.74 -16.27
C ALA A 10 -11.49 12.47 -15.58
N PHE A 11 -10.61 11.71 -16.24
CA PHE A 11 -9.97 10.54 -15.68
C PHE A 11 -8.98 10.89 -14.54
N ALA A 12 -8.31 12.05 -14.61
CA ALA A 12 -7.44 12.54 -13.55
C ALA A 12 -8.24 13.03 -12.33
N ALA A 13 -9.41 13.65 -12.54
CA ALA A 13 -10.28 14.13 -11.46
C ALA A 13 -10.95 12.96 -10.71
N GLU A 14 -11.32 11.86 -11.38
CA GLU A 14 -11.84 10.65 -10.72
C GLU A 14 -10.79 9.95 -9.83
N ARG A 15 -9.51 10.08 -10.15
CA ARG A 15 -8.42 9.45 -9.38
C ARG A 15 -8.21 10.04 -7.99
N ASN A 16 -8.67 11.27 -7.75
CA ASN A 16 -8.42 12.00 -6.50
C ASN A 16 -9.63 12.09 -5.57
N ASN A 17 -10.73 11.41 -5.88
CA ASN A 17 -11.87 11.33 -4.98
C ASN A 17 -11.76 10.11 -4.06
N PRO A 18 -12.11 10.24 -2.76
CA PRO A 18 -12.24 9.11 -1.87
C PRO A 18 -13.15 8.04 -2.45
N ILE A 19 -12.77 6.78 -2.26
CA ILE A 19 -13.54 5.62 -2.72
C ILE A 19 -14.12 4.95 -1.46
N ASP A 20 -15.43 4.68 -1.45
CA ASP A 20 -16.03 3.96 -0.34
C ASP A 20 -15.55 2.49 -0.29
N PRO A 21 -15.52 1.86 0.89
CA PRO A 21 -14.94 0.51 1.05
C PRO A 21 -15.59 -0.57 0.18
N TRP A 22 -16.91 -0.51 -0.05
CA TRP A 22 -17.62 -1.51 -0.85
C TRP A 22 -17.29 -1.40 -2.33
N THR A 23 -17.27 -0.16 -2.83
CA THR A 23 -16.81 0.12 -4.20
C THR A 23 -15.36 -0.32 -4.36
N TYR A 24 -14.48 0.03 -3.40
CA TYR A 24 -13.07 -0.36 -3.46
C TYR A 24 -12.90 -1.88 -3.49
N GLN A 25 -13.60 -2.61 -2.63
CA GLN A 25 -13.59 -4.07 -2.60
C GLN A 25 -13.98 -4.67 -3.96
N SER A 26 -15.00 -4.11 -4.61
CA SER A 26 -15.45 -4.59 -5.93
C SER A 26 -14.41 -4.34 -7.03
N LEU A 27 -13.58 -3.31 -6.90
CA LEU A 27 -12.50 -2.98 -7.84
C LEU A 27 -11.29 -3.91 -7.71
N LEU A 28 -11.06 -4.52 -6.54
CA LEU A 28 -9.89 -5.36 -6.31
C LEU A 28 -9.85 -6.58 -7.25
N GLY A 29 -10.98 -7.24 -7.52
CA GLY A 29 -11.06 -8.36 -8.47
C GLY A 29 -10.02 -9.44 -8.16
N ARG A 30 -9.17 -9.79 -9.16
CA ARG A 30 -8.09 -10.75 -9.01
C ARG A 30 -6.77 -10.05 -8.71
N GLY A 31 -5.99 -10.58 -7.78
CA GLY A 31 -4.68 -10.01 -7.47
C GLY A 31 -3.70 -11.03 -6.95
N MET A 32 -2.50 -10.58 -6.67
CA MET A 32 -1.47 -11.40 -6.06
C MET A 32 -0.47 -10.55 -5.26
N ASP A 33 0.24 -11.23 -4.36
CA ASP A 33 1.36 -10.67 -3.64
C ASP A 33 2.59 -10.54 -4.54
N VAL A 34 3.32 -9.45 -4.36
CA VAL A 34 4.56 -9.20 -5.11
C VAL A 34 5.68 -8.74 -4.18
N ASP A 35 6.89 -9.22 -4.44
CA ASP A 35 8.10 -8.93 -3.66
C ASP A 35 9.02 -7.89 -4.31
N TRP A 36 8.49 -7.07 -5.22
CA TRP A 36 9.27 -6.08 -5.96
C TRP A 36 9.96 -5.05 -5.04
N CYS A 37 9.38 -4.77 -3.87
CA CYS A 37 9.93 -3.85 -2.87
C CYS A 37 10.29 -4.54 -1.56
N LYS A 38 10.19 -5.88 -1.48
CA LYS A 38 10.49 -6.65 -0.27
C LYS A 38 11.95 -7.11 -0.20
N THR A 39 12.58 -7.31 -1.35
CA THR A 39 13.94 -7.82 -1.45
C THR A 39 14.79 -6.93 -2.33
N ARG A 40 16.09 -6.86 -2.02
CA ARG A 40 17.04 -6.13 -2.86
C ARG A 40 17.00 -6.59 -4.31
N GLN A 41 16.96 -7.89 -4.53
CA GLN A 41 16.85 -8.44 -5.90
C GLN A 41 15.56 -7.96 -6.59
N GLY A 42 14.41 -7.97 -5.89
CA GLY A 42 13.16 -7.46 -6.43
C GLY A 42 13.27 -6.00 -6.86
N MET A 43 13.88 -5.16 -6.01
CA MET A 43 14.10 -3.75 -6.30
C MET A 43 15.03 -3.51 -7.51
N GLU A 44 16.11 -4.30 -7.60
CA GLU A 44 17.09 -4.19 -8.70
C GLU A 44 16.55 -4.68 -10.05
N THR A 45 15.61 -5.65 -10.04
CA THR A 45 15.06 -6.28 -11.25
C THR A 45 13.66 -5.79 -11.62
N TYR A 46 13.09 -4.85 -10.87
CA TYR A 46 11.77 -4.33 -11.18
C TYR A 46 11.73 -3.64 -12.54
N ASP A 47 10.75 -4.00 -13.35
CA ASP A 47 10.45 -3.42 -14.65
C ASP A 47 8.94 -3.22 -14.79
N ARG A 48 8.52 -2.05 -15.29
CA ARG A 48 7.13 -1.70 -15.59
C ARG A 48 6.41 -2.75 -16.44
N GLN A 49 7.13 -3.41 -17.36
CA GLN A 49 6.58 -4.45 -18.23
C GLN A 49 5.91 -5.59 -17.42
N ILE A 50 6.37 -5.84 -16.18
CA ILE A 50 5.75 -6.85 -15.30
C ILE A 50 4.33 -6.44 -14.92
N VAL A 51 4.10 -5.15 -14.62
CA VAL A 51 2.77 -4.63 -14.30
C VAL A 51 1.84 -4.71 -15.51
N GLU A 52 2.35 -4.35 -16.69
CA GLU A 52 1.60 -4.46 -17.95
C GLU A 52 1.19 -5.91 -18.24
N ASN A 53 2.11 -6.85 -18.06
CA ASN A 53 1.82 -8.28 -18.23
C ASN A 53 0.75 -8.76 -17.22
N PHE A 54 0.80 -8.29 -15.97
CA PHE A 54 -0.20 -8.63 -14.96
C PHE A 54 -1.58 -8.12 -15.33
N ARG A 55 -1.67 -6.85 -15.76
CA ARG A 55 -2.92 -6.28 -16.29
C ARG A 55 -3.47 -7.13 -17.46
N ASP A 56 -2.61 -7.47 -18.42
CA ASP A 56 -3.01 -8.22 -19.61
C ASP A 56 -3.47 -9.66 -19.29
N MET A 57 -2.97 -10.23 -18.19
CA MET A 57 -3.48 -11.49 -17.61
C MET A 57 -4.78 -11.32 -16.81
N GLY A 58 -5.32 -10.11 -16.68
CA GLY A 58 -6.56 -9.81 -15.98
C GLY A 58 -6.42 -9.66 -14.47
N LEU A 59 -5.21 -9.35 -13.97
CA LEU A 59 -5.01 -8.96 -12.56
C LEU A 59 -5.43 -7.50 -12.38
N SER A 60 -6.25 -7.25 -11.38
CA SER A 60 -6.80 -5.93 -11.06
C SER A 60 -6.02 -5.22 -9.95
N HIS A 61 -5.32 -5.98 -9.11
CA HIS A 61 -4.50 -5.42 -8.04
C HIS A 61 -3.25 -6.25 -7.75
N VAL A 62 -2.30 -5.60 -7.09
CA VAL A 62 -1.12 -6.26 -6.49
C VAL A 62 -0.95 -5.80 -5.06
N ARG A 63 -0.60 -6.73 -4.15
CA ARG A 63 -0.19 -6.41 -2.79
C ARG A 63 1.33 -6.31 -2.76
N ILE A 64 1.84 -5.09 -2.69
CA ILE A 64 3.27 -4.77 -2.71
C ILE A 64 3.80 -4.94 -1.29
N ARG A 65 4.49 -6.04 -1.05
CA ARG A 65 5.06 -6.35 0.27
C ARG A 65 6.36 -5.58 0.49
N VAL A 66 6.49 -4.97 1.69
CA VAL A 66 7.66 -4.22 2.14
C VAL A 66 8.05 -4.66 3.54
N LYS A 67 9.35 -4.74 3.84
CA LYS A 67 9.86 -5.05 5.18
C LYS A 67 10.97 -4.11 5.65
N ASP A 68 11.58 -3.37 4.73
CA ASP A 68 12.71 -2.49 5.00
C ASP A 68 12.26 -1.14 5.57
N ASP A 69 13.18 -0.35 6.12
CA ASP A 69 12.90 0.97 6.65
C ASP A 69 12.39 1.92 5.56
N ALA A 70 11.58 2.91 5.95
CA ALA A 70 11.03 3.92 5.06
C ALA A 70 12.09 5.00 4.73
N ASP A 71 13.05 4.63 3.91
CA ASP A 71 14.17 5.48 3.50
C ASP A 71 14.18 5.76 1.98
N GLU A 72 15.12 6.60 1.55
CA GLU A 72 15.24 6.97 0.13
C GLU A 72 15.59 5.79 -0.77
N GLN A 73 16.24 4.75 -0.27
CA GLN A 73 16.53 3.56 -1.06
C GLN A 73 15.25 2.81 -1.39
N LEU A 74 14.38 2.58 -0.40
CA LEU A 74 13.05 1.99 -0.61
C LEU A 74 12.22 2.87 -1.54
N PHE A 75 12.11 4.17 -1.24
CA PHE A 75 11.26 5.08 -1.97
C PHE A 75 11.66 5.25 -3.43
N SER A 76 12.95 5.15 -3.76
CA SER A 76 13.44 5.23 -5.15
C SER A 76 12.80 4.18 -6.08
N VAL A 77 12.37 3.03 -5.54
CA VAL A 77 11.70 1.97 -6.29
C VAL A 77 10.20 1.97 -6.02
N LEU A 78 9.79 2.12 -4.77
CA LEU A 78 8.38 2.05 -4.37
C LEU A 78 7.53 3.13 -5.06
N ASP A 79 8.06 4.35 -5.23
CA ASP A 79 7.39 5.42 -5.96
C ASP A 79 7.09 5.00 -7.40
N ARG A 80 8.08 4.43 -8.11
CA ARG A 80 7.91 3.93 -9.49
C ARG A 80 6.89 2.81 -9.55
N VAL A 81 6.97 1.84 -8.63
CA VAL A 81 6.06 0.69 -8.59
C VAL A 81 4.60 1.15 -8.42
N ILE A 82 4.37 2.08 -7.49
CA ILE A 82 3.04 2.64 -7.25
C ILE A 82 2.54 3.40 -8.48
N ASP A 83 3.37 4.26 -9.07
CA ASP A 83 2.99 5.06 -10.23
C ASP A 83 2.71 4.17 -11.45
N ASP A 84 3.57 3.20 -11.73
CA ASP A 84 3.39 2.25 -12.82
C ASP A 84 2.10 1.42 -12.66
N CYS A 85 1.78 0.97 -11.44
CA CYS A 85 0.53 0.27 -11.15
C CYS A 85 -0.68 1.18 -11.44
N LEU A 86 -0.69 2.41 -10.92
CA LEU A 86 -1.78 3.35 -11.11
C LEU A 86 -1.96 3.71 -12.59
N ASP A 87 -0.86 3.93 -13.33
CA ASP A 87 -0.88 4.26 -14.75
C ASP A 87 -1.38 3.09 -15.61
N CYS A 88 -1.01 1.85 -15.24
CA CYS A 88 -1.48 0.65 -15.93
C CYS A 88 -2.91 0.27 -15.55
N GLY A 89 -3.53 0.95 -14.56
CA GLY A 89 -4.86 0.63 -14.08
C GLY A 89 -4.91 -0.57 -13.12
N VAL A 90 -3.76 -1.01 -12.61
CA VAL A 90 -3.64 -2.01 -11.55
C VAL A 90 -3.64 -1.32 -10.19
N ILE A 91 -4.45 -1.78 -9.26
CA ILE A 91 -4.57 -1.17 -7.93
C ILE A 91 -3.39 -1.59 -7.06
N PRO A 92 -2.55 -0.65 -6.56
CA PRO A 92 -1.49 -0.97 -5.61
C PRO A 92 -2.05 -1.02 -4.18
N VAL A 93 -1.79 -2.13 -3.48
CA VAL A 93 -2.01 -2.29 -2.04
C VAL A 93 -0.64 -2.34 -1.38
N LEU A 94 -0.24 -1.28 -0.69
CA LEU A 94 1.04 -1.24 0.02
C LEU A 94 0.91 -1.96 1.35
N ALA A 95 1.73 -2.98 1.57
CA ALA A 95 1.61 -3.91 2.67
C ALA A 95 2.92 -4.03 3.47
N TYR A 96 2.87 -3.75 4.79
CA TYR A 96 4.06 -3.78 5.64
C TYR A 96 4.17 -5.07 6.44
N GLN A 97 5.33 -5.74 6.36
CA GLN A 97 5.60 -7.01 7.04
C GLN A 97 5.69 -6.89 8.55
N ALA A 98 6.28 -5.82 9.07
CA ALA A 98 6.44 -5.55 10.50
C ALA A 98 7.00 -6.73 11.32
N ASP A 99 7.95 -7.49 10.78
CA ASP A 99 8.42 -8.76 11.35
C ASP A 99 8.96 -8.62 12.78
N ASP A 100 9.72 -7.57 13.09
CA ASP A 100 10.26 -7.34 14.43
C ASP A 100 9.13 -7.16 15.47
N MET A 101 8.08 -6.43 15.11
CA MET A 101 6.92 -6.24 15.98
C MET A 101 6.12 -7.54 16.16
N LYS A 102 5.92 -8.32 15.09
CA LYS A 102 5.21 -9.60 15.17
C LYS A 102 5.96 -10.61 16.06
N ASN A 103 7.30 -10.62 15.96
CA ASN A 103 8.15 -11.51 16.76
C ASN A 103 8.24 -11.06 18.23
N GLN A 104 8.40 -9.77 18.45
CA GLN A 104 8.57 -9.15 19.77
C GLN A 104 7.73 -7.86 19.85
N PRO A 105 6.45 -7.95 20.23
CA PRO A 105 5.54 -6.81 20.31
C PRO A 105 5.84 -5.95 21.55
N THR A 106 7.03 -5.36 21.57
CA THR A 106 7.45 -4.36 22.56
C THR A 106 7.00 -2.96 22.12
N GLN A 107 6.82 -2.04 23.07
CA GLN A 107 6.46 -0.65 22.73
C GLN A 107 7.41 -0.06 21.71
N LYS A 108 8.72 -0.30 21.85
CA LYS A 108 9.74 0.16 20.90
C LYS A 108 9.48 -0.31 19.46
N ASN A 109 9.11 -1.58 19.29
CA ASN A 109 8.85 -2.12 17.94
C ASN A 109 7.50 -1.63 17.39
N ILE A 110 6.52 -1.41 18.26
CA ILE A 110 5.23 -0.82 17.88
C ILE A 110 5.44 0.63 17.43
N ASP A 111 6.21 1.43 18.17
CA ASP A 111 6.52 2.81 17.82
C ASP A 111 7.25 2.89 16.46
N ARG A 112 8.20 1.97 16.20
CA ARG A 112 8.89 1.90 14.89
C ARG A 112 7.91 1.67 13.72
N VAL A 113 6.93 0.80 13.90
CA VAL A 113 5.91 0.56 12.88
C VAL A 113 5.02 1.79 12.70
N ALA A 114 4.68 2.48 13.79
CA ALA A 114 3.91 3.72 13.73
C ALA A 114 4.68 4.85 13.01
N ASP A 115 5.96 5.02 13.30
CA ASP A 115 6.84 5.99 12.64
C ASP A 115 7.00 5.68 11.14
N TRP A 116 7.13 4.38 10.79
CA TRP A 116 7.17 3.92 9.42
C TRP A 116 5.89 4.32 8.66
N TRP A 117 4.72 4.04 9.25
CA TRP A 117 3.45 4.40 8.64
C TRP A 117 3.22 5.91 8.60
N GLN A 118 3.70 6.67 9.58
CA GLN A 118 3.63 8.13 9.52
C GLN A 118 4.40 8.65 8.30
N THR A 119 5.63 8.20 8.11
CA THR A 119 6.50 8.59 6.98
C THR A 119 5.86 8.26 5.64
N VAL A 120 5.37 7.03 5.50
CA VAL A 120 4.72 6.54 4.27
C VAL A 120 3.41 7.27 3.99
N ALA A 121 2.59 7.46 5.01
CA ALA A 121 1.30 8.15 4.87
C ALA A 121 1.49 9.62 4.44
N GLU A 122 2.46 10.33 5.03
CA GLU A 122 2.79 11.69 4.65
C GLU A 122 3.31 11.77 3.20
N ARG A 123 4.17 10.83 2.78
CA ARG A 123 4.70 10.78 1.42
C ARG A 123 3.61 10.57 0.37
N TYR A 124 2.66 9.69 0.64
CA TYR A 124 1.64 9.30 -0.34
C TYR A 124 0.28 9.98 -0.13
N ARG A 125 0.18 11.02 0.70
CA ARG A 125 -1.09 11.71 1.00
C ARG A 125 -1.82 12.21 -0.26
N ASP A 126 -1.06 12.67 -1.25
CA ASP A 126 -1.60 13.25 -2.50
C ASP A 126 -1.71 12.23 -3.64
N LYS A 127 -1.36 10.95 -3.40
CA LYS A 127 -1.54 9.88 -4.39
C LYS A 127 -3.01 9.48 -4.52
N SER A 128 -3.37 8.93 -5.67
CA SER A 128 -4.71 8.42 -5.96
C SER A 128 -5.28 7.58 -4.81
N TYR A 129 -6.58 7.72 -4.52
CA TYR A 129 -7.31 6.88 -3.57
C TYR A 129 -7.42 5.40 -3.98
N ARG A 130 -6.97 5.04 -5.19
CA ARG A 130 -6.78 3.63 -5.57
C ARG A 130 -5.60 2.97 -4.86
N LEU A 131 -4.60 3.73 -4.41
CA LEU A 131 -3.59 3.22 -3.48
C LEU A 131 -4.25 2.98 -2.13
N SER A 132 -4.07 1.80 -1.54
CA SER A 132 -4.48 1.49 -0.17
C SER A 132 -3.31 0.99 0.67
N PHE A 133 -3.49 0.96 1.98
CA PHE A 133 -2.49 0.52 2.94
C PHE A 133 -3.00 -0.71 3.69
N ASP A 134 -2.21 -1.79 3.69
CA ASP A 134 -2.40 -2.98 4.52
C ASP A 134 -1.42 -2.89 5.70
N LEU A 135 -1.95 -2.54 6.88
CA LEU A 135 -1.16 -2.00 7.97
C LEU A 135 -0.18 -3.00 8.58
N VAL A 136 -0.58 -4.24 8.74
CA VAL A 136 0.27 -5.35 9.22
C VAL A 136 -0.19 -6.62 8.55
N ILE A 137 0.60 -7.14 7.62
CA ILE A 137 0.23 -8.36 6.93
C ILE A 137 0.67 -9.61 7.68
N GLU A 138 -0.11 -10.68 7.53
CA GLU A 138 0.24 -12.01 8.04
C GLU A 138 0.59 -11.97 9.54
N VAL A 139 -0.37 -11.54 10.38
CA VAL A 139 -0.17 -11.53 11.84
C VAL A 139 0.17 -12.94 12.33
N THR A 140 1.38 -13.10 12.84
CA THR A 140 1.98 -14.37 13.21
C THR A 140 2.80 -14.23 14.50
N ASN A 141 3.41 -15.31 14.93
CA ASN A 141 4.36 -15.37 16.05
C ASN A 141 3.75 -14.85 17.38
N ALA A 142 4.54 -14.15 18.18
CA ALA A 142 4.15 -13.69 19.51
C ALA A 142 2.95 -12.73 19.52
N LEU A 143 2.68 -12.06 18.40
CA LEU A 143 1.53 -11.13 18.30
C LEU A 143 0.22 -11.88 18.05
N ASN A 144 0.25 -13.02 17.34
CA ASN A 144 -0.94 -13.80 17.02
C ASN A 144 -1.72 -14.27 18.27
N ASP A 145 -1.03 -14.47 19.38
CA ASP A 145 -1.62 -14.93 20.64
C ASP A 145 -2.08 -13.76 21.55
N LYS A 146 -2.08 -12.53 21.03
CA LYS A 146 -2.38 -11.31 21.80
C LYS A 146 -3.41 -10.42 21.08
N PRO A 147 -4.66 -10.87 20.92
CA PRO A 147 -5.67 -10.16 20.12
C PRO A 147 -5.99 -8.77 20.66
N GLU A 148 -6.00 -8.58 21.98
CA GLU A 148 -6.26 -7.25 22.58
C GLU A 148 -5.13 -6.27 22.24
N LEU A 149 -3.88 -6.69 22.42
CA LEU A 149 -2.73 -5.87 22.02
C LEU A 149 -2.72 -5.58 20.52
N LEU A 150 -3.11 -6.55 19.68
CA LEU A 150 -3.22 -6.34 18.24
C LEU A 150 -4.25 -5.27 17.90
N ASN A 151 -5.39 -5.28 18.56
CA ASN A 151 -6.41 -4.23 18.38
C ASN A 151 -5.88 -2.85 18.79
N ASP A 152 -5.21 -2.74 19.94
CA ASP A 152 -4.58 -1.48 20.38
C ASP A 152 -3.56 -0.97 19.37
N ILE A 153 -2.76 -1.87 18.81
CA ILE A 153 -1.79 -1.55 17.75
C ILE A 153 -2.52 -1.01 16.51
N TYR A 154 -3.58 -1.69 16.03
CA TYR A 154 -4.32 -1.21 14.87
C TYR A 154 -4.96 0.16 15.13
N GLU A 155 -5.53 0.41 16.31
CA GLU A 155 -6.07 1.72 16.66
C GLU A 155 -4.99 2.81 16.59
N GLN A 156 -3.78 2.53 17.12
CA GLN A 156 -2.64 3.45 17.03
C GLN A 156 -2.23 3.70 15.58
N LEU A 157 -2.06 2.65 14.76
CA LEU A 157 -1.62 2.78 13.37
C LEU A 157 -2.66 3.51 12.50
N VAL A 158 -3.94 3.19 12.67
CA VAL A 158 -5.05 3.92 12.02
C VAL A 158 -5.01 5.39 12.39
N SER A 159 -4.85 5.71 13.68
CA SER A 159 -4.76 7.10 14.15
C SER A 159 -3.59 7.85 13.51
N VAL A 160 -2.43 7.20 13.37
CA VAL A 160 -1.24 7.77 12.73
C VAL A 160 -1.50 8.08 11.25
N VAL A 161 -2.01 7.11 10.50
CA VAL A 161 -2.28 7.27 9.07
C VAL A 161 -3.37 8.33 8.82
N ARG A 162 -4.40 8.38 9.64
CA ARG A 162 -5.52 9.33 9.52
C ARG A 162 -5.11 10.79 9.68
N LYS A 163 -3.94 11.10 10.26
CA LYS A 163 -3.42 12.47 10.34
C LYS A 163 -3.22 13.11 8.95
N SER A 164 -2.85 12.32 7.94
CA SER A 164 -2.58 12.80 6.58
C SER A 164 -3.44 12.16 5.49
N ASN A 165 -4.09 11.03 5.76
CA ASN A 165 -4.90 10.25 4.82
C ASN A 165 -6.28 9.94 5.40
N HIS A 166 -7.16 10.94 5.53
CA HIS A 166 -8.46 10.82 6.18
C HIS A 166 -9.34 9.71 5.60
N ASP A 167 -9.38 9.58 4.27
CA ASP A 167 -10.34 8.73 3.55
C ASP A 167 -9.69 7.57 2.80
N ARG A 168 -8.36 7.42 2.89
CA ARG A 168 -7.67 6.30 2.22
C ARG A 168 -8.11 4.96 2.80
N ILE A 169 -8.32 3.97 1.93
CA ILE A 169 -8.64 2.61 2.36
C ILE A 169 -7.48 2.03 3.17
N LEU A 170 -7.79 1.53 4.35
CA LEU A 170 -6.89 0.78 5.21
C LEU A 170 -7.40 -0.66 5.32
N MET A 171 -6.49 -1.61 5.20
CA MET A 171 -6.76 -3.03 5.40
C MET A 171 -6.18 -3.47 6.75
N ILE A 172 -6.95 -4.29 7.45
CA ILE A 172 -6.63 -4.87 8.74
C ILE A 172 -6.82 -6.37 8.62
N SER A 173 -5.82 -7.15 8.99
CA SER A 173 -5.84 -8.63 8.90
C SER A 173 -6.26 -9.27 10.21
#